data_fe0b71a86cd4cc5585618047dd731609
#
_entry.id   fe0b71a86cd4cc5585618047dd731609
#
_cell.length_a   1.000
_cell.length_b   1.000
_cell.length_c   1.000
_cell.angle_alpha   90.00
_cell.angle_beta   90.00
_cell.angle_gamma   90.00
#
_symmetry.space_group_name_H-M   'P 1'
#
loop_
_entity.id
_entity.type
_entity.pdbx_description
1 polymer ?
#
loop_
_entity_poly.entity_id
_entity_poly.type
_entity_poly.pdbx_seq_one_letter_code
_entity_poly.pdbx_strand_id
1 'polypeptide(L)'
;PECPKQFIDVTGCGKSLIQLTVERFQGLCIPDNIWIVTSEKYKETVRKQLPSVPPHHILTEPVARNTAPCITYACWKIKKHHPDANIVVTPADALVINTDEFRRAIAKALLMTDQSKGIVTIGIKPCRPETGYGYIAAGEEVDQDIRKVDEFKEKPDLKTAQQYVDCLLYTFDAADGDL
;
A
#
# COMPACT_ATOMS: atom_id res chain seq x y z
N PRO A 1 -18.24 -11.54 4.60
CA PRO A 1 -17.79 -12.77 3.98
C PRO A 1 -16.98 -13.61 4.98
N GLU A 2 -17.09 -14.93 4.92
CA GLU A 2 -16.37 -15.83 5.83
C GLU A 2 -14.85 -15.78 5.60
N CYS A 3 -14.41 -15.46 4.39
CA CYS A 3 -13.00 -15.31 4.03
C CYS A 3 -12.78 -13.98 3.29
N PRO A 4 -12.00 -13.05 3.84
CA PRO A 4 -11.61 -11.81 3.16
C PRO A 4 -10.79 -12.05 1.90
N LYS A 5 -10.93 -11.17 0.89
CA LYS A 5 -10.33 -11.33 -0.44
C LYS A 5 -8.82 -11.50 -0.43
N GLN A 6 -8.10 -10.88 0.51
CA GLN A 6 -6.65 -11.00 0.62
C GLN A 6 -6.16 -12.40 0.91
N PHE A 7 -7.00 -13.28 1.45
CA PHE A 7 -6.65 -14.69 1.75
C PHE A 7 -7.08 -15.68 0.67
N ILE A 8 -7.65 -15.18 -0.43
CA ILE A 8 -8.19 -15.98 -1.53
C ILE A 8 -7.25 -15.89 -2.73
N ASP A 9 -7.10 -17.01 -3.45
CA ASP A 9 -6.50 -17.03 -4.78
C ASP A 9 -7.52 -16.53 -5.80
N VAL A 10 -7.44 -15.25 -6.14
CA VAL A 10 -8.32 -14.63 -7.14
C VAL A 10 -7.80 -14.76 -8.57
N THR A 11 -6.55 -15.15 -8.72
CA THR A 11 -5.87 -15.26 -10.02
C THR A 11 -5.79 -16.68 -10.54
N GLY A 12 -6.06 -17.68 -9.72
CA GLY A 12 -5.92 -19.10 -10.07
C GLY A 12 -4.46 -19.58 -10.15
N CYS A 13 -3.50 -18.81 -9.61
CA CYS A 13 -2.08 -19.18 -9.65
C CYS A 13 -1.61 -20.02 -8.45
N GLY A 14 -2.51 -20.42 -7.57
CA GLY A 14 -2.20 -21.18 -6.36
C GLY A 14 -1.75 -20.34 -5.18
N LYS A 15 -1.82 -18.99 -5.26
CA LYS A 15 -1.40 -18.06 -4.23
C LYS A 15 -2.49 -17.03 -3.91
N SER A 16 -2.67 -16.73 -2.64
CA SER A 16 -3.58 -15.67 -2.20
C SER A 16 -2.98 -14.27 -2.45
N LEU A 17 -3.83 -13.24 -2.45
CA LEU A 17 -3.37 -11.85 -2.67
C LEU A 17 -2.33 -11.39 -1.65
N ILE A 18 -2.44 -11.80 -0.39
CA ILE A 18 -1.44 -11.46 0.63
C ILE A 18 -0.08 -12.13 0.34
N GLN A 19 -0.07 -13.35 -0.18
CA GLN A 19 1.16 -14.02 -0.60
C GLN A 19 1.79 -13.30 -1.79
N LEU A 20 1.01 -12.97 -2.81
CA LEU A 20 1.48 -12.18 -3.95
C LEU A 20 1.98 -10.79 -3.52
N THR A 21 1.33 -10.18 -2.52
CA THR A 21 1.77 -8.90 -1.96
C THR A 21 3.14 -9.02 -1.31
N VAL A 22 3.41 -10.03 -0.52
CA VAL A 22 4.73 -10.24 0.10
C VAL A 22 5.78 -10.57 -0.97
N GLU A 23 5.46 -11.42 -1.93
CA GLU A 23 6.40 -11.81 -3.00
C GLU A 23 6.84 -10.64 -3.88
N ARG A 24 5.99 -9.66 -4.15
CA ARG A 24 6.38 -8.50 -4.97
C ARG A 24 7.48 -7.65 -4.34
N PHE A 25 7.70 -7.76 -3.01
CA PHE A 25 8.80 -7.11 -2.30
C PHE A 25 10.10 -7.92 -2.30
N GLN A 26 10.11 -9.10 -2.92
CA GLN A 26 11.33 -9.90 -3.03
C GLN A 26 12.42 -9.12 -3.79
N GLY A 27 13.60 -9.04 -3.18
CA GLY A 27 14.71 -8.21 -3.67
C GLY A 27 14.70 -6.75 -3.15
N LEU A 28 13.59 -6.27 -2.60
CA LEU A 28 13.52 -4.95 -1.93
C LEU A 28 13.72 -5.05 -0.42
N CYS A 29 13.16 -6.08 0.21
CA CYS A 29 13.37 -6.33 1.63
C CYS A 29 13.38 -7.83 1.92
N ILE A 30 14.00 -8.20 3.02
CA ILE A 30 14.01 -9.58 3.55
C ILE A 30 12.74 -9.85 4.36
N PRO A 31 12.32 -11.11 4.52
CA PRO A 31 11.12 -11.46 5.28
C PRO A 31 11.11 -10.92 6.72
N ASP A 32 12.27 -10.81 7.36
CA ASP A 32 12.42 -10.24 8.71
C ASP A 32 12.07 -8.75 8.80
N ASN A 33 11.96 -8.05 7.66
CA ASN A 33 11.55 -6.65 7.60
C ASN A 33 10.08 -6.49 7.20
N ILE A 34 9.35 -7.59 7.02
CA ILE A 34 7.93 -7.55 6.65
C ILE A 34 7.08 -7.61 7.92
N TRP A 35 6.19 -6.65 8.05
CA TRP A 35 5.24 -6.55 9.14
C TRP A 35 3.82 -6.62 8.58
N ILE A 36 2.96 -7.41 9.21
CA ILE A 36 1.57 -7.57 8.81
C ILE A 36 0.68 -7.08 9.94
N VAL A 37 -0.28 -6.23 9.61
CA VAL A 37 -1.33 -5.83 10.57
C VAL A 37 -2.63 -6.48 10.17
N THR A 38 -3.28 -7.12 11.11
CA THR A 38 -4.53 -7.85 10.88
C THR A 38 -5.40 -7.85 12.14
N SER A 39 -6.61 -8.39 12.07
CA SER A 39 -7.42 -8.64 13.26
C SER A 39 -7.01 -9.97 13.93
N GLU A 40 -7.27 -10.10 15.22
CA GLU A 40 -6.97 -11.35 15.96
C GLU A 40 -7.61 -12.57 15.30
N LYS A 41 -8.80 -12.41 14.73
CA LYS A 41 -9.53 -13.47 14.00
C LYS A 41 -8.72 -14.09 12.86
N TYR A 42 -7.88 -13.32 12.19
CA TYR A 42 -7.15 -13.76 10.99
C TYR A 42 -5.66 -14.04 11.22
N LYS A 43 -5.17 -13.85 12.43
CA LYS A 43 -3.77 -14.05 12.80
C LYS A 43 -3.22 -15.42 12.38
N GLU A 44 -3.95 -16.48 12.70
CA GLU A 44 -3.52 -17.83 12.35
C GLU A 44 -3.57 -18.10 10.83
N THR A 45 -4.51 -17.46 10.11
CA THR A 45 -4.56 -17.54 8.64
C THR A 45 -3.32 -16.87 8.04
N VAL A 46 -2.93 -15.71 8.53
CA VAL A 46 -1.71 -15.01 8.10
C VAL A 46 -0.48 -15.88 8.37
N ARG A 47 -0.35 -16.46 9.56
CA ARG A 47 0.77 -17.34 9.93
C ARG A 47 0.91 -18.55 8.99
N LYS A 48 -0.23 -19.16 8.63
CA LYS A 48 -0.24 -20.32 7.71
C LYS A 48 0.14 -19.94 6.29
N GLN A 49 -0.33 -18.77 5.81
CA GLN A 49 -0.08 -18.31 4.43
C GLN A 49 1.30 -17.67 4.26
N LEU A 50 1.86 -17.08 5.32
CA LEU A 50 3.14 -16.38 5.30
C LEU A 50 4.12 -16.96 6.34
N PRO A 51 4.54 -18.25 6.20
CA PRO A 51 5.39 -18.89 7.19
C PRO A 51 6.80 -18.28 7.29
N SER A 52 7.23 -17.53 6.29
CA SER A 52 8.52 -16.81 6.28
C SER A 52 8.51 -15.51 7.08
N VAL A 53 7.34 -14.96 7.41
CA VAL A 53 7.23 -13.73 8.22
C VAL A 53 7.32 -14.10 9.70
N PRO A 54 8.20 -13.47 10.49
CA PRO A 54 8.34 -13.76 11.90
C PRO A 54 7.01 -13.60 12.65
N PRO A 55 6.63 -14.53 13.54
CA PRO A 55 5.35 -14.48 14.24
C PRO A 55 5.11 -13.20 15.05
N HIS A 56 6.16 -12.56 15.56
CA HIS A 56 6.09 -11.31 16.32
C HIS A 56 5.92 -10.08 15.44
N HIS A 57 6.09 -10.20 14.12
CA HIS A 57 5.78 -9.17 13.12
C HIS A 57 4.33 -9.24 12.63
N ILE A 58 3.56 -10.23 13.04
CA ILE A 58 2.13 -10.28 12.77
C ILE A 58 1.42 -9.58 13.93
N LEU A 59 1.13 -8.30 13.71
CA LEU A 59 0.47 -7.43 14.67
C LEU A 59 -1.04 -7.59 14.58
N THR A 60 -1.71 -7.61 15.73
CA THR A 60 -3.18 -7.59 15.77
C THR A 60 -3.68 -6.30 16.37
N GLU A 61 -4.68 -5.72 15.72
CA GLU A 61 -5.36 -4.55 16.24
C GLU A 61 -6.37 -4.96 17.31
N PRO A 62 -6.36 -4.33 18.49
CA PRO A 62 -7.36 -4.61 19.51
C PRO A 62 -8.77 -4.18 19.10
N VAL A 63 -8.88 -3.16 18.26
CA VAL A 63 -10.12 -2.64 17.67
C VAL A 63 -9.80 -2.08 16.30
N ALA A 64 -10.56 -2.48 15.28
CA ALA A 64 -10.43 -1.91 13.94
C ALA A 64 -10.87 -0.44 13.95
N ARG A 65 -9.96 0.46 13.56
CA ARG A 65 -10.19 1.92 13.55
C ARG A 65 -9.67 2.56 12.26
N ASN A 66 -9.99 1.97 11.12
CA ASN A 66 -9.57 2.44 9.80
C ASN A 66 -8.04 2.44 9.61
N THR A 67 -7.59 2.98 8.49
CA THR A 67 -6.21 2.82 7.99
C THR A 67 -5.18 3.63 8.77
N ALA A 68 -5.47 4.89 9.09
CA ALA A 68 -4.47 5.78 9.72
C ALA A 68 -4.02 5.28 11.11
N PRO A 69 -4.90 4.89 12.05
CA PRO A 69 -4.48 4.26 13.30
C PRO A 69 -3.75 2.94 13.13
N CYS A 70 -4.15 2.11 12.15
CA CYS A 70 -3.47 0.87 11.79
C CYS A 70 -2.02 1.11 11.40
N ILE A 71 -1.78 2.04 10.45
CA ILE A 71 -0.44 2.43 10.00
C ILE A 71 0.36 3.01 11.16
N THR A 72 -0.21 3.92 11.94
CA THR A 72 0.46 4.54 13.09
C THR A 72 0.91 3.48 14.10
N TYR A 73 0.06 2.51 14.40
CA TYR A 73 0.38 1.41 15.29
C TYR A 73 1.57 0.58 14.80
N ALA A 74 1.56 0.22 13.51
CA ALA A 74 2.64 -0.53 12.89
C ALA A 74 3.96 0.28 12.90
N CYS A 75 3.93 1.54 12.45
CA CYS A 75 5.08 2.42 12.44
C CYS A 75 5.70 2.60 13.84
N TRP A 76 4.86 2.72 14.87
CA TRP A 76 5.33 2.86 16.24
C TRP A 76 5.99 1.58 16.76
N LYS A 77 5.48 0.42 16.39
CA LYS A 77 6.10 -0.88 16.70
C LYS A 77 7.45 -1.02 15.99
N ILE A 78 7.51 -0.72 14.69
CA ILE A 78 8.73 -0.79 13.89
C ILE A 78 9.80 0.16 14.47
N LYS A 79 9.42 1.41 14.76
CA LYS A 79 10.33 2.43 15.30
C LYS A 79 11.04 2.01 16.59
N LYS A 80 10.41 1.17 17.41
CA LYS A 80 11.05 0.66 18.65
C LYS A 80 12.24 -0.25 18.36
N HIS A 81 12.26 -0.94 17.24
CA HIS A 81 13.32 -1.87 16.85
C HIS A 81 14.27 -1.24 15.81
N HIS A 82 13.72 -0.37 14.96
CA HIS A 82 14.41 0.28 13.84
C HIS A 82 14.05 1.77 13.81
N PRO A 83 14.71 2.62 14.61
CA PRO A 83 14.32 4.05 14.76
C PRO A 83 14.41 4.86 13.47
N ASP A 84 15.31 4.47 12.55
CA ASP A 84 15.57 5.17 11.29
C ASP A 84 15.05 4.42 10.07
N ALA A 85 14.10 3.48 10.25
CA ALA A 85 13.57 2.71 9.15
C ALA A 85 12.74 3.56 8.18
N ASN A 86 13.00 3.42 6.88
CA ASN A 86 12.07 3.81 5.84
C ASN A 86 10.98 2.75 5.73
N ILE A 87 9.71 3.15 5.80
CA ILE A 87 8.58 2.24 5.86
C ILE A 87 7.75 2.36 4.58
N VAL A 88 7.52 1.23 3.92
CA VAL A 88 6.56 1.13 2.81
C VAL A 88 5.27 0.53 3.36
N VAL A 89 4.18 1.23 3.16
CA VAL A 89 2.83 0.75 3.48
C VAL A 89 2.11 0.34 2.21
N THR A 90 1.50 -0.83 2.21
CA THR A 90 0.76 -1.32 1.05
C THR A 90 -0.47 -2.12 1.49
N PRO A 91 -1.61 -1.99 0.79
CA PRO A 91 -2.76 -2.87 1.01
C PRO A 91 -2.41 -4.31 0.61
N ALA A 92 -2.99 -5.27 1.32
CA ALA A 92 -2.74 -6.71 1.10
C ALA A 92 -3.67 -7.33 0.05
N ASP A 93 -4.55 -6.55 -0.56
CA ASP A 93 -5.61 -7.01 -1.46
C ASP A 93 -5.54 -6.41 -2.87
N ALA A 94 -4.47 -5.68 -3.17
CA ALA A 94 -4.20 -5.11 -4.48
C ALA A 94 -3.36 -6.08 -5.33
N LEU A 95 -3.84 -6.37 -6.55
CA LEU A 95 -3.11 -7.14 -7.54
C LEU A 95 -2.18 -6.21 -8.33
N VAL A 96 -0.88 -6.51 -8.31
CA VAL A 96 0.13 -5.82 -9.13
C VAL A 96 0.64 -6.79 -10.19
N ILE A 97 0.38 -6.47 -11.46
CA ILE A 97 0.75 -7.33 -12.59
C ILE A 97 2.21 -7.12 -12.97
N ASN A 98 2.65 -5.86 -13.11
CA ASN A 98 4.03 -5.53 -13.43
C ASN A 98 4.85 -5.35 -12.16
N THR A 99 5.35 -6.46 -11.61
CA THR A 99 6.11 -6.46 -10.36
C THR A 99 7.49 -5.82 -10.49
N ASP A 100 8.09 -5.82 -11.67
CA ASP A 100 9.41 -5.20 -11.89
C ASP A 100 9.30 -3.68 -11.88
N GLU A 101 8.28 -3.14 -12.53
CA GLU A 101 7.99 -1.71 -12.48
C GLU A 101 7.60 -1.26 -11.06
N PHE A 102 6.82 -2.07 -10.36
CA PHE A 102 6.51 -1.83 -8.95
C PHE A 102 7.80 -1.74 -8.11
N ARG A 103 8.71 -2.71 -8.25
CA ARG A 103 9.98 -2.70 -7.51
C ARG A 103 10.83 -1.48 -7.84
N ARG A 104 10.90 -1.10 -9.13
CA ARG A 104 11.61 0.10 -9.59
C ARG A 104 11.04 1.36 -8.91
N ALA A 105 9.73 1.51 -8.92
CA ALA A 105 9.05 2.67 -8.33
C ALA A 105 9.26 2.74 -6.81
N ILE A 106 9.11 1.61 -6.10
CA ILE A 106 9.34 1.55 -4.65
C ILE A 106 10.81 1.85 -4.30
N ALA A 107 11.77 1.28 -5.03
CA ALA A 107 13.19 1.55 -4.78
C ALA A 107 13.50 3.05 -4.94
N LYS A 108 12.95 3.69 -5.98
CA LYS A 108 13.11 5.13 -6.20
C LYS A 108 12.45 5.96 -5.10
N ALA A 109 11.24 5.58 -4.67
CA ALA A 109 10.55 6.23 -3.56
C ALA A 109 11.33 6.15 -2.24
N LEU A 110 11.91 4.99 -1.94
CA LEU A 110 12.76 4.79 -0.75
C LEU A 110 14.00 5.68 -0.77
N LEU A 111 14.67 5.82 -1.91
CA LEU A 111 15.80 6.75 -2.05
C LEU A 111 15.38 8.19 -1.81
N MET A 112 14.22 8.59 -2.32
CA MET A 112 13.69 9.95 -2.12
C MET A 112 13.34 10.22 -0.66
N THR A 113 12.71 9.27 0.03
CA THR A 113 12.37 9.42 1.46
C THR A 113 13.60 9.47 2.35
N ASP A 114 14.64 8.73 2.01
CA ASP A 114 15.93 8.77 2.74
C ASP A 114 16.59 10.15 2.67
N GLN A 115 16.54 10.79 1.51
CA GLN A 115 17.12 12.11 1.27
C GLN A 115 16.26 13.25 1.82
N SER A 116 14.94 13.18 1.70
CA SER A 116 14.02 14.29 1.99
C SER A 116 13.33 14.21 3.34
N LYS A 117 13.32 13.04 3.98
CA LYS A 117 12.48 12.71 5.16
C LYS A 117 10.99 12.99 4.94
N GLY A 118 10.58 12.93 3.68
CA GLY A 118 9.21 13.19 3.26
C GLY A 118 8.36 11.92 3.20
N ILE A 119 7.10 12.08 2.82
CA ILE A 119 6.19 10.99 2.49
C ILE A 119 6.06 10.95 0.96
N VAL A 120 6.24 9.78 0.38
CA VAL A 120 6.07 9.54 -1.05
C VAL A 120 4.87 8.63 -1.26
N THR A 121 3.96 9.02 -2.14
CA THR A 121 2.81 8.22 -2.53
C THR A 121 3.01 7.70 -3.95
N ILE A 122 2.70 6.43 -4.18
CA ILE A 122 2.72 5.84 -5.52
C ILE A 122 1.39 6.16 -6.20
N GLY A 123 1.44 7.02 -7.21
CA GLY A 123 0.30 7.33 -8.06
C GLY A 123 0.18 6.34 -9.21
N ILE A 124 -1.02 5.90 -9.51
CA ILE A 124 -1.34 5.00 -10.61
C ILE A 124 -2.07 5.81 -11.68
N LYS A 125 -1.62 5.72 -12.94
CA LYS A 125 -2.30 6.38 -14.04
C LYS A 125 -3.66 5.72 -14.27
N PRO A 126 -4.78 6.44 -14.11
CA PRO A 126 -6.11 5.87 -14.31
C PRO A 126 -6.36 5.58 -15.78
N CYS A 127 -7.02 4.46 -16.06
CA CYS A 127 -7.47 4.10 -17.41
C CYS A 127 -8.97 4.36 -17.63
N ARG A 128 -9.70 4.68 -16.56
CA ARG A 128 -11.14 5.00 -16.57
C ARG A 128 -11.49 5.87 -15.35
N PRO A 129 -12.62 6.60 -15.41
CA PRO A 129 -13.07 7.38 -14.25
C PRO A 129 -13.60 6.44 -13.16
N GLU A 130 -13.06 6.60 -11.95
CA GLU A 130 -13.46 5.85 -10.76
C GLU A 130 -13.96 6.82 -9.69
N THR A 131 -15.11 6.51 -9.12
CA THR A 131 -15.72 7.34 -8.06
C THR A 131 -15.41 6.83 -6.66
N GLY A 132 -14.86 5.62 -6.55
CA GLY A 132 -14.47 4.99 -5.28
C GLY A 132 -13.03 5.26 -4.86
N TYR A 133 -12.22 5.89 -5.72
CA TYR A 133 -10.81 6.16 -5.45
C TYR A 133 -10.56 7.64 -5.19
N GLY A 134 -9.44 7.93 -4.50
CA GLY A 134 -8.89 9.28 -4.45
C GLY A 134 -8.03 9.58 -5.68
N TYR A 135 -7.86 10.85 -5.97
CA TYR A 135 -7.03 11.36 -7.06
C TYR A 135 -5.94 12.28 -6.53
N ILE A 136 -4.77 12.25 -7.18
CA ILE A 136 -3.61 13.07 -6.84
C ILE A 136 -3.39 14.07 -7.95
N ALA A 137 -3.51 15.36 -7.65
CA ALA A 137 -3.04 16.41 -8.52
C ALA A 137 -1.51 16.51 -8.36
N ALA A 138 -0.79 16.10 -9.41
CA ALA A 138 0.67 16.17 -9.43
C ALA A 138 1.11 17.52 -9.96
N GLY A 139 1.97 18.18 -9.20
CA GLY A 139 2.55 19.48 -9.52
C GLY A 139 3.91 19.37 -10.21
N GLU A 140 4.83 20.25 -9.78
CA GLU A 140 6.18 20.37 -10.32
C GLU A 140 6.95 19.03 -10.23
N GLU A 141 7.63 18.68 -11.31
CA GLU A 141 8.56 17.56 -11.33
C GLU A 141 9.84 17.92 -10.57
N VAL A 142 10.19 17.12 -9.58
CA VAL A 142 11.38 17.32 -8.75
C VAL A 142 12.51 16.37 -9.10
N ASP A 143 12.18 15.26 -9.71
CA ASP A 143 13.09 14.28 -10.30
C ASP A 143 12.33 13.46 -11.34
N GLN A 144 13.02 12.72 -12.21
CA GLN A 144 12.37 11.84 -13.19
C GLN A 144 11.31 10.97 -12.51
N ASP A 145 10.08 10.99 -12.98
CA ASP A 145 8.91 10.27 -12.45
C ASP A 145 8.52 10.63 -10.99
N ILE A 146 9.10 11.66 -10.39
CA ILE A 146 8.75 12.16 -9.06
C ILE A 146 8.24 13.60 -9.15
N ARG A 147 7.04 13.82 -8.63
CA ARG A 147 6.38 15.14 -8.64
C ARG A 147 5.95 15.53 -7.23
N LYS A 148 5.88 16.81 -6.97
CA LYS A 148 5.20 17.30 -5.76
C LYS A 148 3.73 16.95 -5.84
N VAL A 149 3.12 16.66 -4.70
CA VAL A 149 1.67 16.55 -4.60
C VAL A 149 1.13 17.93 -4.30
N ASP A 150 0.30 18.44 -5.20
CA ASP A 150 -0.37 19.75 -4.98
C ASP A 150 -1.63 19.56 -4.15
N GLU A 151 -2.41 18.50 -4.43
CA GLU A 151 -3.67 18.27 -3.75
C GLU A 151 -4.09 16.77 -3.84
N PHE A 152 -4.74 16.29 -2.78
CA PHE A 152 -5.50 15.05 -2.80
C PHE A 152 -6.99 15.37 -2.97
N LYS A 153 -7.64 14.67 -3.89
CA LYS A 153 -9.07 14.82 -4.19
C LYS A 153 -9.78 13.52 -3.90
N GLU A 154 -10.70 13.55 -2.93
CA GLU A 154 -11.42 12.36 -2.49
C GLU A 154 -12.66 12.08 -3.35
N LYS A 155 -12.85 10.83 -3.70
CA LYS A 155 -14.07 10.18 -4.21
C LYS A 155 -15.01 11.12 -4.99
N PRO A 156 -14.63 11.63 -6.16
CA PRO A 156 -15.41 12.60 -6.92
C PRO A 156 -16.67 11.96 -7.52
N ASP A 157 -17.62 12.76 -7.96
CA ASP A 157 -18.68 12.28 -8.84
C ASP A 157 -18.12 11.86 -10.22
N LEU A 158 -18.91 11.10 -11.00
CA LEU A 158 -18.45 10.54 -12.27
C LEU A 158 -17.99 11.60 -13.27
N LYS A 159 -18.67 12.77 -13.33
CA LYS A 159 -18.32 13.85 -14.23
C LYS A 159 -16.98 14.47 -13.86
N THR A 160 -16.77 14.69 -12.58
CA THR A 160 -15.51 15.20 -12.02
C THR A 160 -14.39 14.18 -12.18
N ALA A 161 -14.67 12.89 -11.94
CA ALA A 161 -13.69 11.81 -12.17
C ALA A 161 -13.23 11.75 -13.63
N GLN A 162 -14.15 11.96 -14.60
CA GLN A 162 -13.79 12.01 -16.02
C GLN A 162 -12.84 13.18 -16.31
N GLN A 163 -13.14 14.36 -15.76
CA GLN A 163 -12.24 15.52 -15.90
C GLN A 163 -10.84 15.24 -15.31
N TYR A 164 -10.76 14.53 -14.18
CA TYR A 164 -9.48 14.18 -13.56
C TYR A 164 -8.68 13.22 -14.43
N VAL A 165 -9.32 12.24 -15.07
CA VAL A 165 -8.65 11.33 -16.04
C VAL A 165 -8.11 12.13 -17.23
N ASP A 166 -8.92 13.05 -17.77
CA ASP A 166 -8.56 13.88 -18.92
C ASP A 166 -7.41 14.86 -18.56
N CYS A 167 -7.34 15.33 -17.31
CA CYS A 167 -6.28 16.20 -16.79
C CYS A 167 -5.05 15.45 -16.27
N LEU A 168 -4.96 14.13 -16.51
CA LEU A 168 -3.83 13.28 -16.10
C LEU A 168 -3.56 13.28 -14.58
N LEU A 169 -4.60 13.39 -13.75
CA LEU A 169 -4.45 13.12 -12.33
C LEU A 169 -4.20 11.62 -12.10
N TYR A 170 -3.37 11.32 -11.12
CA TYR A 170 -3.11 9.94 -10.71
C TYR A 170 -4.16 9.48 -9.70
N THR A 171 -4.49 8.20 -9.71
CA THR A 171 -5.32 7.60 -8.66
C THR A 171 -4.46 6.97 -7.57
N PHE A 172 -4.99 6.92 -6.37
CA PHE A 172 -4.46 6.09 -5.30
C PHE A 172 -5.63 5.33 -4.66
N ASP A 173 -5.34 4.14 -4.16
CA ASP A 173 -6.30 3.41 -3.36
C ASP A 173 -6.39 4.11 -2.00
N ALA A 174 -7.36 5.00 -1.88
CA ALA A 174 -7.76 5.50 -0.58
C ALA A 174 -8.39 4.31 0.12
N ALA A 175 -7.62 3.62 0.95
CA ALA A 175 -8.14 2.55 1.78
C ALA A 175 -9.46 3.01 2.40
N ASP A 176 -10.52 2.22 2.23
CA ASP A 176 -11.88 2.51 2.66
C ASP A 176 -11.91 3.08 4.08
N GLY A 177 -11.90 4.36 4.19
CA GLY A 177 -11.92 5.10 5.42
C GLY A 177 -12.65 6.40 5.19
N ASP A 178 -13.95 6.41 5.50
CA ASP A 178 -14.61 7.67 5.82
C ASP A 178 -13.79 8.31 6.96
N LEU A 179 -13.08 9.40 6.62
CA LEU A 179 -12.51 10.32 7.59
C LEU A 179 -13.61 11.21 8.13
#